data_3f1be3197309e292eec6de166772985f
#
_entry.id   3f1be3197309e292eec6de166772985f
#
_cell.length_a   1.000
_cell.length_b   1.000
_cell.length_c   1.000
_cell.angle_alpha   90.00
_cell.angle_beta   90.00
_cell.angle_gamma   90.00
#
_symmetry.space_group_name_H-M   'P 1'
#
loop_
_entity.id
_entity.type
_entity.pdbx_description
1 polymer ?
#
loop_
_entity_poly.entity_id
_entity_poly.type
_entity_poly.pdbx_seq_one_letter_code
_entity_poly.pdbx_strand_id
1 'polypeptide(L)'
;MTELEFENKLIEQLSTGIVTNAAKSNQIGDTIDAYGNMKVYKSKLWKYEPTIKTTEALWENFRKILYQLNQNQLTQPLSDTEFKQVQKVINELYTPYQAGQFLYGINGVSQVEVDLDDGRHVFLTVFDQKQIGAGNTVYQVVSQVKREPQIAGRPERRFDTTLLINGLPIIQIEEKSVKHSVDEALNQMHQYIQEKQYSDIFSTVQILVAMTPNRIKYMANTTADLFNKDFAFEWQNPNDNKVVRNWTTFADMFLSIPMAHQMSTLFTILDGTKNKQMLKVMRPYQVYATKAVLNELKRADFDLPINKLGYVWHTTGSGKTITSFKTA
;
A
#
# COMPACT_ATOMS: atom_id res chain seq x y z
N MET A 1 17.23 -19.21 -8.71
CA MET A 1 15.98 -19.01 -7.95
C MET A 1 14.84 -18.95 -8.95
N THR A 2 13.89 -19.86 -8.85
CA THR A 2 12.63 -19.85 -9.62
C THR A 2 11.72 -18.74 -9.14
N GLU A 3 10.65 -18.42 -9.86
CA GLU A 3 9.65 -17.43 -9.42
C GLU A 3 8.99 -17.87 -8.10
N LEU A 4 8.58 -19.13 -8.01
CA LEU A 4 7.96 -19.67 -6.79
C LEU A 4 8.92 -19.67 -5.57
N GLU A 5 10.20 -19.98 -5.77
CA GLU A 5 11.18 -19.86 -4.69
C GLU A 5 11.39 -18.42 -4.23
N PHE A 6 11.31 -17.47 -5.17
CA PHE A 6 11.44 -16.06 -4.87
C PHE A 6 10.23 -15.56 -4.09
N GLU A 7 9.03 -15.86 -4.55
CA GLU A 7 7.77 -15.56 -3.86
C GLU A 7 7.76 -16.07 -2.42
N ASN A 8 8.10 -17.37 -2.22
CA ASN A 8 8.15 -17.95 -0.89
C ASN A 8 9.14 -17.24 0.04
N LYS A 9 10.31 -16.85 -0.46
CA LYS A 9 11.30 -16.09 0.30
C LYS A 9 10.83 -14.67 0.63
N LEU A 10 10.13 -14.01 -0.29
CA LEU A 10 9.55 -12.71 -0.03
C LEU A 10 8.49 -12.80 1.08
N ILE A 11 7.60 -13.78 1.01
CA ILE A 11 6.59 -14.03 2.04
C ILE A 11 7.25 -14.32 3.41
N GLU A 12 8.29 -15.15 3.43
CA GLU A 12 9.05 -15.45 4.64
C GLU A 12 9.66 -14.17 5.23
N GLN A 13 10.32 -13.36 4.42
CA GLN A 13 10.89 -12.07 4.83
C GLN A 13 9.82 -11.16 5.46
N LEU A 14 8.68 -11.02 4.79
CA LEU A 14 7.59 -10.15 5.23
C LEU A 14 6.92 -10.64 6.52
N SER A 15 6.84 -11.96 6.71
CA SER A 15 6.10 -12.57 7.82
C SER A 15 6.96 -12.88 9.05
N THR A 16 8.26 -13.08 8.89
CA THR A 16 9.16 -13.43 10.00
C THR A 16 10.13 -12.31 10.38
N GLY A 17 10.40 -11.38 9.45
CA GLY A 17 11.41 -10.33 9.65
C GLY A 17 12.84 -10.86 9.77
N ILE A 18 13.08 -12.11 9.38
CA ILE A 18 14.40 -12.74 9.45
C ILE A 18 15.16 -12.41 8.18
N VAL A 19 16.07 -11.42 8.26
CA VAL A 19 17.09 -11.20 7.24
C VAL A 19 18.20 -12.23 7.44
N THR A 20 18.14 -13.33 6.75
CA THR A 20 19.31 -14.20 6.63
C THR A 20 20.35 -13.49 5.76
N ASN A 21 21.40 -12.92 6.39
CA ASN A 21 22.59 -12.33 5.79
C ASN A 21 22.49 -10.89 5.21
N ALA A 22 21.80 -9.97 5.83
CA ALA A 22 22.08 -8.56 5.65
C ALA A 22 22.73 -7.98 6.91
N ALA A 23 23.84 -7.27 6.73
CA ALA A 23 24.41 -6.46 7.80
C ALA A 23 23.29 -5.59 8.40
N LYS A 24 23.25 -5.50 9.74
CA LYS A 24 22.30 -4.68 10.49
C LYS A 24 22.20 -3.29 9.84
N SER A 25 21.23 -3.13 8.93
CA SER A 25 20.90 -1.81 8.42
C SER A 25 20.17 -1.09 9.54
N ASN A 26 20.58 0.14 9.83
CA ASN A 26 19.94 1.01 10.78
C ASN A 26 18.43 1.00 10.52
N GLN A 27 17.67 0.49 11.46
CA GLN A 27 16.23 0.37 11.35
C GLN A 27 15.65 1.78 11.20
N ILE A 28 15.05 2.05 10.05
CA ILE A 28 14.26 3.25 9.84
C ILE A 28 12.92 3.05 10.56
N GLY A 29 12.93 3.27 11.85
CA GLY A 29 11.75 3.06 12.70
C GLY A 29 11.92 3.61 14.10
N ASP A 30 13.12 4.13 14.40
CA ASP A 30 13.39 4.73 15.70
C ASP A 30 12.73 6.11 15.77
N THR A 31 11.56 6.18 16.39
CA THR A 31 11.03 7.44 16.89
C THR A 31 11.59 7.66 18.27
N ILE A 32 12.29 8.76 18.45
CA ILE A 32 12.67 9.27 19.78
C ILE A 32 11.37 9.78 20.43
N ASP A 33 11.04 9.28 21.63
CA ASP A 33 9.92 9.82 22.39
C ASP A 33 10.22 11.26 22.88
N ALA A 34 9.20 11.93 23.41
CA ALA A 34 9.32 13.31 23.92
C ALA A 34 10.36 13.47 25.04
N TYR A 35 10.95 12.40 25.54
CA TYR A 35 11.97 12.38 26.60
C TYR A 35 13.34 11.92 26.08
N GLY A 36 13.52 11.76 24.77
CA GLY A 36 14.79 11.38 24.19
C GLY A 36 15.15 9.89 24.25
N ASN A 37 14.20 9.02 24.63
CA ASN A 37 14.42 7.58 24.67
C ASN A 37 14.12 6.96 23.30
N MET A 38 15.05 6.17 22.79
CA MET A 38 14.80 5.34 21.60
C MET A 38 13.75 4.27 21.92
N LYS A 39 12.53 4.44 21.43
CA LYS A 39 11.57 3.35 21.39
C LYS A 39 11.83 2.50 20.17
N VAL A 40 12.46 1.35 20.37
CA VAL A 40 12.50 0.29 19.37
C VAL A 40 11.09 -0.27 19.24
N TYR A 41 10.32 0.23 18.29
CA TYR A 41 9.08 -0.44 17.91
C TYR A 41 9.48 -1.71 17.17
N LYS A 42 9.16 -2.88 17.74
CA LYS A 42 9.11 -4.10 16.93
C LYS A 42 8.15 -3.79 15.77
N SER A 43 8.67 -3.71 14.55
CA SER A 43 7.84 -3.54 13.36
C SER A 43 6.75 -4.62 13.37
N LYS A 44 5.49 -4.24 13.16
CA LYS A 44 4.46 -5.24 12.91
C LYS A 44 4.88 -6.02 11.66
N LEU A 45 4.69 -7.33 11.71
CA LEU A 45 4.96 -8.22 10.57
C LEU A 45 3.66 -8.48 9.81
N TRP A 46 3.78 -8.80 8.54
CA TRP A 46 2.66 -9.26 7.73
C TRP A 46 2.27 -10.67 8.14
N LYS A 47 1.01 -10.92 8.40
CA LYS A 47 0.51 -12.26 8.65
C LYS A 47 0.27 -12.98 7.33
N TYR A 48 0.98 -14.07 7.07
CA TYR A 48 0.72 -14.89 5.88
C TYR A 48 -0.58 -15.69 6.04
N GLU A 49 -1.46 -15.60 5.04
CA GLU A 49 -2.75 -16.30 4.96
C GLU A 49 -2.75 -17.28 3.76
N PRO A 50 -2.17 -18.47 3.93
CA PRO A 50 -1.94 -19.42 2.83
C PRO A 50 -3.23 -19.99 2.24
N THR A 51 -4.34 -19.94 2.96
CA THR A 51 -5.63 -20.49 2.55
C THR A 51 -6.46 -19.56 1.64
N ILE A 52 -6.09 -18.28 1.59
CA ILE A 52 -6.77 -17.30 0.74
C ILE A 52 -6.21 -17.40 -0.68
N LYS A 53 -6.90 -18.15 -1.55
CA LYS A 53 -6.47 -18.43 -2.93
C LYS A 53 -7.48 -18.02 -4.00
N THR A 54 -8.63 -17.51 -3.61
CA THR A 54 -9.70 -17.07 -4.51
C THR A 54 -10.25 -15.70 -4.11
N THR A 55 -10.96 -15.05 -5.01
CA THR A 55 -11.63 -13.78 -4.76
C THR A 55 -12.71 -13.91 -3.68
N GLU A 56 -13.42 -15.02 -3.66
CA GLU A 56 -14.46 -15.32 -2.67
C GLU A 56 -13.85 -15.43 -1.26
N ALA A 57 -12.72 -16.15 -1.13
CA ALA A 57 -12.01 -16.26 0.14
C ALA A 57 -11.47 -14.89 0.62
N LEU A 58 -11.09 -14.02 -0.30
CA LEU A 58 -10.70 -12.63 0.01
C LEU A 58 -11.88 -11.82 0.55
N TRP A 59 -13.05 -11.92 -0.08
CA TRP A 59 -14.26 -11.25 0.39
C TRP A 59 -14.67 -11.73 1.78
N GLU A 60 -14.63 -13.04 2.04
CA GLU A 60 -14.93 -13.59 3.37
C GLU A 60 -13.91 -13.15 4.43
N ASN A 61 -12.64 -13.08 4.08
CA ASN A 61 -11.61 -12.52 4.96
C ASN A 61 -11.88 -11.05 5.27
N PHE A 62 -12.24 -10.25 4.27
CA PHE A 62 -12.57 -8.84 4.47
C PHE A 62 -13.81 -8.67 5.36
N ARG A 63 -14.87 -9.44 5.13
CA ARG A 63 -16.09 -9.45 5.97
C ARG A 63 -15.77 -9.70 7.45
N LYS A 64 -14.92 -10.71 7.71
CA LYS A 64 -14.48 -11.05 9.06
C LYS A 64 -13.68 -9.90 9.71
N ILE A 65 -12.76 -9.29 8.97
CA ILE A 65 -11.96 -8.18 9.49
C ILE A 65 -12.81 -6.94 9.68
N LEU A 66 -13.74 -6.65 8.78
CA LEU A 66 -14.67 -5.52 8.92
C LEU A 66 -15.47 -5.63 10.22
N TYR A 67 -15.94 -6.82 10.56
CA TYR A 67 -16.58 -7.09 11.87
C TYR A 67 -15.61 -6.80 13.03
N GLN A 68 -14.36 -7.30 12.96
CA GLN A 68 -13.37 -7.09 14.02
C GLN A 68 -13.06 -5.61 14.27
N LEU A 69 -13.04 -4.81 13.20
CA LEU A 69 -12.78 -3.37 13.28
C LEU A 69 -13.96 -2.58 13.85
N ASN A 70 -15.18 -3.11 13.76
CA ASN A 70 -16.42 -2.40 14.07
C ASN A 70 -17.25 -3.07 15.19
N GLN A 71 -16.60 -3.78 16.11
CA GLN A 71 -17.27 -4.44 17.24
C GLN A 71 -18.04 -3.48 18.19
N ASN A 72 -17.72 -2.20 18.12
CA ASN A 72 -18.46 -1.15 18.82
C ASN A 72 -19.84 -0.85 18.22
N GLN A 73 -20.07 -1.23 16.96
CA GLN A 73 -21.31 -1.01 16.22
C GLN A 73 -22.03 -2.32 15.87
N LEU A 74 -21.26 -3.40 15.68
CA LEU A 74 -21.73 -4.72 15.24
C LEU A 74 -21.66 -5.70 16.41
N THR A 75 -22.76 -6.36 16.72
CA THR A 75 -22.83 -7.44 17.71
C THR A 75 -22.48 -8.82 17.13
N GLN A 76 -22.56 -8.94 15.81
CA GLN A 76 -22.25 -10.15 15.04
C GLN A 76 -21.72 -9.76 13.65
N PRO A 77 -21.06 -10.68 12.91
CA PRO A 77 -20.69 -10.44 11.53
C PRO A 77 -21.90 -10.07 10.67
N LEU A 78 -21.69 -9.22 9.66
CA LEU A 78 -22.76 -8.84 8.72
C LEU A 78 -23.40 -10.09 8.08
N SER A 79 -24.71 -10.05 7.89
CA SER A 79 -25.42 -11.05 7.08
C SER A 79 -25.01 -10.97 5.60
N ASP A 80 -25.42 -11.92 4.79
CA ASP A 80 -25.14 -11.88 3.35
C ASP A 80 -25.79 -10.68 2.66
N THR A 81 -26.98 -10.28 3.11
CA THR A 81 -27.70 -9.12 2.59
C THR A 81 -26.98 -7.82 2.97
N GLU A 82 -26.59 -7.70 4.23
CA GLU A 82 -25.84 -6.55 4.72
C GLU A 82 -24.47 -6.43 4.03
N PHE A 83 -23.74 -7.55 3.90
CA PHE A 83 -22.41 -7.54 3.28
C PHE A 83 -22.46 -7.23 1.77
N LYS A 84 -23.53 -7.60 1.06
CA LYS A 84 -23.73 -7.19 -0.34
C LYS A 84 -23.77 -5.67 -0.54
N GLN A 85 -24.21 -4.89 0.46
CA GLN A 85 -24.16 -3.43 0.40
C GLN A 85 -22.71 -2.96 0.39
N VAL A 86 -21.85 -3.53 1.23
CA VAL A 86 -20.40 -3.26 1.27
C VAL A 86 -19.74 -3.63 -0.06
N GLN A 87 -20.02 -4.84 -0.56
CA GLN A 87 -19.50 -5.30 -1.86
C GLN A 87 -19.92 -4.38 -3.00
N LYS A 88 -21.16 -3.88 -3.00
CA LYS A 88 -21.64 -2.94 -4.01
C LYS A 88 -20.80 -1.67 -4.05
N VAL A 89 -20.52 -1.05 -2.89
CA VAL A 89 -19.70 0.16 -2.82
C VAL A 89 -18.32 -0.07 -3.42
N ILE A 90 -17.67 -1.18 -3.08
CA ILE A 90 -16.32 -1.49 -3.58
C ILE A 90 -16.34 -1.86 -5.06
N ASN A 91 -17.36 -2.58 -5.53
CA ASN A 91 -17.51 -2.95 -6.94
C ASN A 91 -17.78 -1.74 -7.87
N GLU A 92 -18.26 -0.63 -7.32
CA GLU A 92 -18.47 0.63 -8.05
C GLU A 92 -17.22 1.52 -8.11
N LEU A 93 -16.07 1.07 -7.57
CA LEU A 93 -14.79 1.77 -7.70
C LEU A 93 -14.13 1.38 -9.04
N TYR A 94 -14.45 2.10 -10.10
CA TYR A 94 -14.03 1.76 -11.46
C TYR A 94 -12.61 2.23 -11.82
N THR A 95 -12.02 3.12 -11.03
CA THR A 95 -10.68 3.64 -11.28
C THR A 95 -9.85 3.65 -10.00
N PRO A 96 -8.51 3.51 -10.10
CA PRO A 96 -7.62 3.64 -8.95
C PRO A 96 -7.75 5.00 -8.23
N TYR A 97 -8.13 6.04 -8.95
CA TYR A 97 -8.41 7.36 -8.36
C TYR A 97 -9.63 7.32 -7.43
N GLN A 98 -10.76 6.74 -7.89
CA GLN A 98 -11.95 6.56 -7.05
C GLN A 98 -11.67 5.67 -5.84
N ALA A 99 -10.92 4.58 -6.04
CA ALA A 99 -10.50 3.72 -4.94
C ALA A 99 -9.62 4.47 -3.93
N GLY A 100 -8.70 5.31 -4.41
CA GLY A 100 -7.90 6.18 -3.55
C GLY A 100 -8.75 7.19 -2.77
N GLN A 101 -9.77 7.79 -3.40
CA GLN A 101 -10.72 8.65 -2.70
C GLN A 101 -11.49 7.90 -1.62
N PHE A 102 -11.97 6.70 -1.93
CA PHE A 102 -12.66 5.83 -0.98
C PHE A 102 -11.75 5.50 0.22
N LEU A 103 -10.51 5.06 -0.01
CA LEU A 103 -9.58 4.72 1.05
C LEU A 103 -9.13 5.93 1.88
N TYR A 104 -9.04 7.11 1.27
CA TYR A 104 -8.77 8.36 1.99
C TYR A 104 -9.95 8.75 2.89
N GLY A 105 -11.18 8.56 2.39
CA GLY A 105 -12.41 8.86 3.10
C GLY A 105 -12.56 10.33 3.48
N ILE A 106 -13.29 10.57 4.56
CA ILE A 106 -13.49 11.92 5.13
C ILE A 106 -12.51 12.12 6.29
N ASN A 107 -11.65 13.12 6.18
CA ASN A 107 -10.64 13.43 7.20
C ASN A 107 -9.71 12.24 7.55
N GLY A 108 -9.40 11.41 6.56
CA GLY A 108 -8.52 10.25 6.71
C GLY A 108 -9.20 9.00 7.29
N VAL A 109 -10.54 8.98 7.35
CA VAL A 109 -11.32 7.82 7.78
C VAL A 109 -12.23 7.38 6.65
N SER A 110 -12.02 6.19 6.12
CA SER A 110 -12.88 5.54 5.13
C SER A 110 -13.97 4.74 5.84
N GLN A 111 -15.20 4.94 5.43
CA GLN A 111 -16.37 4.25 5.97
C GLN A 111 -17.30 3.77 4.86
N VAL A 112 -18.06 2.73 5.16
CA VAL A 112 -19.17 2.25 4.33
C VAL A 112 -20.45 2.32 5.13
N GLU A 113 -21.48 2.88 4.52
CA GLU A 113 -22.83 2.90 5.07
C GLU A 113 -23.50 1.56 4.85
N VAL A 114 -24.13 1.03 5.89
CA VAL A 114 -24.86 -0.24 5.86
C VAL A 114 -26.16 -0.14 6.63
N ASP A 115 -27.27 -0.54 5.99
CA ASP A 115 -28.54 -0.78 6.64
C ASP A 115 -28.53 -2.20 7.19
N LEU A 116 -28.61 -2.36 8.50
CA LEU A 116 -28.62 -3.65 9.17
C LEU A 116 -30.02 -4.27 9.16
N ASP A 117 -30.08 -5.61 9.20
CA ASP A 117 -31.33 -6.38 9.22
C ASP A 117 -32.19 -6.06 10.47
N ASP A 118 -31.58 -5.51 11.53
CA ASP A 118 -32.28 -5.05 12.76
C ASP A 118 -32.84 -3.63 12.65
N GLY A 119 -32.70 -2.98 11.48
CA GLY A 119 -33.22 -1.64 11.19
C GLY A 119 -32.29 -0.49 11.58
N ARG A 120 -31.11 -0.77 12.12
CA ARG A 120 -30.09 0.28 12.38
C ARG A 120 -29.36 0.66 11.09
N HIS A 121 -29.04 1.95 10.96
CA HIS A 121 -28.15 2.48 9.94
C HIS A 121 -26.79 2.76 10.57
N VAL A 122 -25.72 2.19 10.03
CA VAL A 122 -24.36 2.27 10.62
C VAL A 122 -23.32 2.69 9.58
N PHE A 123 -22.25 3.33 10.07
CA PHE A 123 -21.07 3.72 9.29
C PHE A 123 -19.89 2.86 9.72
N LEU A 124 -19.59 1.83 8.97
CA LEU A 124 -18.53 0.88 9.29
C LEU A 124 -17.18 1.41 8.81
N THR A 125 -16.24 1.54 9.73
CA THR A 125 -14.87 1.96 9.42
C THR A 125 -14.14 0.84 8.66
N VAL A 126 -13.60 1.20 7.50
CA VAL A 126 -12.80 0.32 6.63
C VAL A 126 -11.32 0.63 6.79
N PHE A 127 -10.99 1.93 6.84
CA PHE A 127 -9.61 2.40 6.88
C PHE A 127 -9.52 3.65 7.76
N ASP A 128 -8.46 3.74 8.57
CA ASP A 128 -8.18 4.93 9.39
C ASP A 128 -6.70 5.28 9.31
N GLN A 129 -6.39 6.40 8.67
CA GLN A 129 -5.02 6.86 8.50
C GLN A 129 -4.30 7.18 9.81
N LYS A 130 -5.02 7.41 10.90
CA LYS A 130 -4.44 7.63 12.23
C LYS A 130 -3.88 6.34 12.84
N GLN A 131 -4.26 5.18 12.31
CA GLN A 131 -3.84 3.86 12.81
C GLN A 131 -2.74 3.20 11.95
N ILE A 132 -1.95 4.01 11.23
CA ILE A 132 -0.84 3.50 10.42
C ILE A 132 0.23 2.86 11.32
N GLY A 133 0.45 1.55 11.14
CA GLY A 133 1.40 0.78 11.95
C GLY A 133 0.98 0.54 13.40
N ALA A 134 -0.22 0.96 13.80
CA ALA A 134 -0.71 0.94 15.17
C ALA A 134 -2.18 0.48 15.26
N GLY A 135 -2.71 0.44 16.45
CA GLY A 135 -4.11 0.14 16.72
C GLY A 135 -4.54 -1.24 16.25
N ASN A 136 -5.78 -1.32 15.76
CA ASN A 136 -6.42 -2.55 15.32
C ASN A 136 -6.19 -2.85 13.83
N THR A 137 -5.36 -2.08 13.14
CA THR A 137 -5.05 -2.32 11.72
C THR A 137 -4.47 -3.71 11.52
N VAL A 138 -5.06 -4.46 10.60
CA VAL A 138 -4.70 -5.83 10.25
C VAL A 138 -3.85 -5.81 8.98
N TYR A 139 -2.68 -6.45 9.03
CA TYR A 139 -1.74 -6.56 7.94
C TYR A 139 -1.57 -8.01 7.54
N GLN A 140 -1.92 -8.37 6.31
CA GLN A 140 -1.85 -9.73 5.82
C GLN A 140 -1.13 -9.77 4.46
N VAL A 141 -0.48 -10.88 4.18
CA VAL A 141 0.05 -11.21 2.87
C VAL A 141 -0.60 -12.48 2.36
N VAL A 142 -1.04 -12.44 1.12
CA VAL A 142 -1.61 -13.59 0.39
C VAL A 142 -0.83 -13.80 -0.90
N SER A 143 -0.87 -15.01 -1.43
CA SER A 143 -0.16 -15.35 -2.65
C SER A 143 -0.96 -16.29 -3.53
N GLN A 144 -0.67 -16.24 -4.84
CA GLN A 144 -1.24 -17.13 -5.86
C GLN A 144 -2.77 -17.07 -5.88
N VAL A 145 -3.34 -15.84 -5.71
CA VAL A 145 -4.78 -15.64 -5.74
C VAL A 145 -5.29 -15.75 -7.18
N LYS A 146 -6.20 -16.68 -7.39
CA LYS A 146 -6.85 -16.89 -8.68
C LYS A 146 -7.82 -15.76 -8.98
N ARG A 147 -7.78 -15.30 -10.22
CA ARG A 147 -8.66 -14.28 -10.79
C ARG A 147 -9.38 -14.85 -11.98
N GLU A 148 -10.69 -14.98 -11.88
CA GLU A 148 -11.54 -15.36 -12.99
C GLU A 148 -11.47 -14.30 -14.12
N PRO A 149 -11.69 -14.69 -15.38
CA PRO A 149 -11.69 -13.74 -16.50
C PRO A 149 -12.72 -12.64 -16.30
N GLN A 150 -12.29 -11.39 -16.30
CA GLN A 150 -13.20 -10.22 -16.21
C GLN A 150 -13.71 -9.77 -17.59
N ILE A 151 -13.12 -10.30 -18.65
CA ILE A 151 -13.52 -10.09 -20.04
C ILE A 151 -13.71 -11.46 -20.70
N ALA A 152 -14.84 -11.66 -21.36
CA ALA A 152 -15.13 -12.90 -22.05
C ALA A 152 -14.02 -13.27 -23.04
N GLY A 153 -13.60 -14.53 -23.04
CA GLY A 153 -12.55 -15.06 -23.91
C GLY A 153 -11.10 -14.78 -23.46
N ARG A 154 -10.92 -14.14 -22.30
CA ARG A 154 -9.61 -14.01 -21.66
C ARG A 154 -9.34 -15.19 -20.72
N PRO A 155 -8.07 -15.57 -20.50
CA PRO A 155 -7.73 -16.63 -19.57
C PRO A 155 -7.89 -16.20 -18.10
N GLU A 156 -8.05 -17.19 -17.23
CA GLU A 156 -7.84 -17.03 -15.79
C GLU A 156 -6.44 -16.47 -15.52
N ARG A 157 -6.33 -15.62 -14.52
CA ARG A 157 -5.06 -15.08 -14.05
C ARG A 157 -4.75 -15.56 -12.63
N ARG A 158 -3.50 -15.42 -12.23
CA ARG A 158 -3.07 -15.73 -10.88
C ARG A 158 -2.10 -14.64 -10.45
N PHE A 159 -2.44 -13.95 -9.39
CA PHE A 159 -1.62 -12.89 -8.82
C PHE A 159 -0.55 -13.49 -7.90
N ASP A 160 0.71 -13.11 -8.07
CA ASP A 160 1.81 -13.65 -7.28
C ASP A 160 1.65 -13.28 -5.79
N THR A 161 2.12 -12.13 -5.36
CA THR A 161 1.99 -11.70 -3.96
C THR A 161 1.11 -10.45 -3.85
N THR A 162 0.16 -10.46 -2.92
CA THR A 162 -0.70 -9.31 -2.62
C THR A 162 -0.64 -8.97 -1.14
N LEU A 163 -0.40 -7.69 -0.82
CA LEU A 163 -0.44 -7.18 0.55
C LEU A 163 -1.80 -6.59 0.85
N LEU A 164 -2.39 -7.06 1.94
CA LEU A 164 -3.72 -6.63 2.39
C LEU A 164 -3.59 -5.76 3.64
N ILE A 165 -4.32 -4.65 3.65
CA ILE A 165 -4.51 -3.84 4.86
C ILE A 165 -5.99 -3.85 5.18
N ASN A 166 -6.33 -4.24 6.39
CA ASN A 166 -7.71 -4.45 6.83
C ASN A 166 -8.52 -5.38 5.91
N GLY A 167 -7.85 -6.39 5.33
CA GLY A 167 -8.46 -7.36 4.43
C GLY A 167 -8.63 -6.90 2.98
N LEU A 168 -8.35 -5.62 2.66
CA LEU A 168 -8.40 -5.09 1.31
C LEU A 168 -7.04 -5.19 0.61
N PRO A 169 -6.98 -5.62 -0.66
CA PRO A 169 -5.78 -5.59 -1.49
C PRO A 169 -5.29 -4.15 -1.68
N ILE A 170 -4.07 -3.85 -1.26
CA ILE A 170 -3.53 -2.48 -1.34
C ILE A 170 -2.27 -2.41 -2.21
N ILE A 171 -1.40 -3.41 -2.13
CA ILE A 171 -0.19 -3.49 -2.93
C ILE A 171 -0.17 -4.83 -3.66
N GLN A 172 -0.06 -4.78 -4.98
CA GLN A 172 0.15 -5.95 -5.81
C GLN A 172 1.61 -6.04 -6.21
N ILE A 173 2.21 -7.20 -6.01
CA ILE A 173 3.60 -7.50 -6.36
C ILE A 173 3.59 -8.57 -7.43
N GLU A 174 4.32 -8.33 -8.52
CA GLU A 174 4.56 -9.29 -9.59
C GLU A 174 6.03 -9.66 -9.58
N GLU A 175 6.32 -10.92 -9.33
CA GLU A 175 7.67 -11.46 -9.19
C GLU A 175 8.13 -12.15 -10.49
N LYS A 176 9.36 -11.90 -10.87
CA LYS A 176 10.03 -12.61 -11.96
C LYS A 176 11.36 -13.16 -11.51
N SER A 177 11.74 -14.31 -12.07
CA SER A 177 13.05 -14.90 -11.81
C SER A 177 14.19 -14.01 -12.31
N VAL A 178 15.41 -14.28 -11.87
CA VAL A 178 16.61 -13.54 -12.29
C VAL A 178 16.86 -13.56 -13.81
N LYS A 179 16.23 -14.48 -14.54
CA LYS A 179 16.35 -14.60 -16.01
C LYS A 179 15.48 -13.61 -16.76
N HIS A 180 14.52 -12.99 -16.10
CA HIS A 180 13.56 -12.06 -16.67
C HIS A 180 13.89 -10.63 -16.28
N SER A 181 13.42 -9.69 -17.07
CA SER A 181 13.55 -8.27 -16.76
C SER A 181 12.38 -7.78 -15.87
N VAL A 182 12.63 -6.73 -15.08
CA VAL A 182 11.55 -6.08 -14.34
C VAL A 182 10.48 -5.47 -15.27
N ASP A 183 10.85 -5.17 -16.52
CA ASP A 183 9.92 -4.63 -17.50
C ASP A 183 8.94 -5.69 -18.02
N GLU A 184 9.28 -6.98 -17.93
CA GLU A 184 8.34 -8.09 -18.21
C GLU A 184 7.25 -8.15 -17.12
N ALA A 185 7.60 -7.99 -15.85
CA ALA A 185 6.62 -7.87 -14.78
C ALA A 185 5.69 -6.65 -14.98
N LEU A 186 6.24 -5.50 -15.36
CA LEU A 186 5.43 -4.31 -15.69
C LEU A 186 4.52 -4.55 -16.90
N ASN A 187 4.96 -5.28 -17.92
CA ASN A 187 4.12 -5.65 -19.05
C ASN A 187 2.97 -6.55 -18.63
N GLN A 188 3.22 -7.50 -17.75
CA GLN A 188 2.19 -8.39 -17.23
C GLN A 188 1.15 -7.62 -16.39
N MET A 189 1.59 -6.69 -15.56
CA MET A 189 0.68 -5.80 -14.82
C MET A 189 -0.15 -4.93 -15.77
N HIS A 190 0.45 -4.40 -16.83
CA HIS A 190 -0.29 -3.66 -17.86
C HIS A 190 -1.36 -4.53 -18.53
N GLN A 191 -1.02 -5.80 -18.83
CA GLN A 191 -1.99 -6.75 -19.35
C GLN A 191 -3.14 -6.99 -18.36
N TYR A 192 -2.86 -7.11 -17.05
CA TYR A 192 -3.90 -7.25 -16.02
C TYR A 192 -4.82 -6.03 -15.98
N ILE A 193 -4.28 -4.82 -16.12
CA ILE A 193 -5.08 -3.59 -16.21
C ILE A 193 -5.99 -3.63 -17.46
N GLN A 194 -5.45 -3.99 -18.62
CA GLN A 194 -6.21 -4.11 -19.88
C GLN A 194 -7.32 -5.18 -19.79
N GLU A 195 -7.09 -6.24 -19.05
CA GLU A 195 -8.04 -7.33 -18.81
C GLU A 195 -8.99 -7.05 -17.64
N LYS A 196 -8.96 -5.83 -17.06
CA LYS A 196 -9.78 -5.40 -15.92
C LYS A 196 -9.63 -6.28 -14.68
N GLN A 197 -8.46 -6.91 -14.49
CA GLN A 197 -8.21 -7.79 -13.36
C GLN A 197 -8.16 -7.05 -12.00
N TYR A 198 -7.91 -5.73 -12.01
CA TYR A 198 -8.03 -4.87 -10.84
C TYR A 198 -9.45 -4.29 -10.72
N SER A 199 -10.44 -5.18 -10.63
CA SER A 199 -11.86 -4.88 -10.39
C SER A 199 -12.34 -5.58 -9.12
N ASP A 200 -13.59 -5.39 -8.73
CA ASP A 200 -14.18 -5.90 -7.48
C ASP A 200 -13.28 -5.57 -6.26
N ILE A 201 -13.01 -6.51 -5.34
CA ILE A 201 -12.15 -6.26 -4.17
C ILE A 201 -10.75 -5.79 -4.56
N PHE A 202 -10.23 -6.17 -5.74
CA PHE A 202 -8.93 -5.71 -6.22
C PHE A 202 -8.93 -4.29 -6.78
N SER A 203 -10.09 -3.63 -6.91
CA SER A 203 -10.15 -2.20 -7.26
C SER A 203 -9.41 -1.33 -6.24
N THR A 204 -9.28 -1.80 -5.01
CA THR A 204 -8.59 -1.09 -3.92
C THR A 204 -7.06 -1.10 -4.02
N VAL A 205 -6.48 -1.83 -4.97
CA VAL A 205 -5.02 -1.83 -5.20
C VAL A 205 -4.53 -0.43 -5.58
N GLN A 206 -3.64 0.13 -4.76
CA GLN A 206 -3.09 1.48 -4.93
C GLN A 206 -1.70 1.47 -5.55
N ILE A 207 -0.88 0.47 -5.24
CA ILE A 207 0.51 0.39 -5.66
C ILE A 207 0.76 -0.93 -6.38
N LEU A 208 1.47 -0.84 -7.48
CA LEU A 208 1.99 -1.95 -8.25
C LEU A 208 3.52 -2.03 -8.04
N VAL A 209 4.03 -3.21 -7.73
CA VAL A 209 5.46 -3.47 -7.54
C VAL A 209 5.90 -4.57 -8.49
N ALA A 210 6.78 -4.25 -9.42
CA ALA A 210 7.43 -5.19 -10.31
C ALA A 210 8.80 -5.57 -9.72
N MET A 211 9.06 -6.86 -9.50
CA MET A 211 10.20 -7.31 -8.73
C MET A 211 10.95 -8.46 -9.40
N THR A 212 12.26 -8.30 -9.49
CA THR A 212 13.22 -9.40 -9.68
C THR A 212 14.19 -9.40 -8.50
N PRO A 213 15.00 -10.45 -8.28
CA PRO A 213 15.98 -10.46 -7.20
C PRO A 213 16.94 -9.28 -7.18
N ASN A 214 17.20 -8.67 -8.33
CA ASN A 214 18.25 -7.66 -8.52
C ASN A 214 17.72 -6.30 -9.02
N ARG A 215 16.44 -6.18 -9.28
CA ARG A 215 15.84 -4.93 -9.73
C ARG A 215 14.37 -4.86 -9.36
N ILE A 216 13.99 -3.73 -8.80
CA ILE A 216 12.61 -3.51 -8.33
C ILE A 216 12.16 -2.14 -8.80
N LYS A 217 10.92 -2.08 -9.29
CA LYS A 217 10.24 -0.83 -9.63
C LYS A 217 8.86 -0.81 -8.96
N TYR A 218 8.41 0.37 -8.60
CA TYR A 218 7.05 0.57 -8.07
C TYR A 218 6.38 1.75 -8.78
N MET A 219 5.07 1.68 -8.90
CA MET A 219 4.24 2.75 -9.46
C MET A 219 2.86 2.78 -8.81
N ALA A 220 2.16 3.89 -8.94
CA ALA A 220 0.75 3.93 -8.61
C ALA A 220 -0.05 3.07 -9.59
N ASN A 221 -1.11 2.41 -9.11
CA ASN A 221 -2.07 1.75 -9.99
C ASN A 221 -2.76 2.81 -10.88
N THR A 222 -3.13 2.42 -12.09
CA THR A 222 -3.62 3.35 -13.10
C THR A 222 -4.60 2.67 -14.06
N THR A 223 -5.23 3.45 -14.93
CA THR A 223 -6.04 2.93 -16.04
C THR A 223 -5.17 2.58 -17.25
N ALA A 224 -5.70 1.79 -18.18
CA ALA A 224 -4.92 1.29 -19.32
C ALA A 224 -4.42 2.41 -20.25
N ASP A 225 -5.19 3.46 -20.40
CA ASP A 225 -4.88 4.64 -21.22
C ASP A 225 -3.80 5.55 -20.60
N LEU A 226 -3.65 5.50 -19.27
CA LEU A 226 -2.68 6.30 -18.52
C LEU A 226 -1.42 5.51 -18.14
N PHE A 227 -1.39 4.20 -18.44
CA PHE A 227 -0.24 3.37 -18.09
C PHE A 227 1.02 3.82 -18.85
N ASN A 228 2.06 4.19 -18.08
CA ASN A 228 3.36 4.54 -18.62
C ASN A 228 4.47 4.05 -17.67
N LYS A 229 5.38 3.22 -18.18
CA LYS A 229 6.52 2.67 -17.44
C LYS A 229 7.49 3.75 -16.93
N ASP A 230 7.49 4.95 -17.50
CA ASP A 230 8.32 6.06 -17.03
C ASP A 230 7.89 6.56 -15.64
N PHE A 231 6.68 6.19 -15.20
CA PHE A 231 6.19 6.43 -13.85
C PHE A 231 6.45 5.27 -12.88
N ALA A 232 7.18 4.24 -13.30
CA ALA A 232 7.68 3.18 -12.44
C ALA A 232 9.07 3.56 -11.91
N PHE A 233 9.15 3.84 -10.62
CA PHE A 233 10.34 4.36 -9.95
C PHE A 233 11.13 3.24 -9.25
N GLU A 234 12.44 3.40 -9.16
CA GLU A 234 13.31 2.60 -8.31
C GLU A 234 13.44 3.26 -6.94
N TRP A 235 13.40 2.47 -5.85
CA TRP A 235 13.62 2.98 -4.51
C TRP A 235 15.09 3.34 -4.30
N GLN A 236 15.35 4.36 -3.48
CA GLN A 236 16.69 4.84 -3.19
C GLN A 236 16.97 4.79 -1.69
N ASN A 237 18.23 4.58 -1.33
CA ASN A 237 18.69 4.66 0.05
C ASN A 237 18.75 6.14 0.48
N PRO A 238 18.22 6.51 1.66
CA PRO A 238 18.20 7.90 2.12
C PRO A 238 19.59 8.47 2.43
N ASN A 239 20.59 7.61 2.71
CA ASN A 239 21.91 8.06 3.16
C ASN A 239 22.85 8.39 1.99
N ASP A 240 22.75 7.68 0.87
CA ASP A 240 23.67 7.82 -0.26
C ASP A 240 23.00 8.00 -1.62
N ASN A 241 21.66 8.04 -1.63
CA ASN A 241 20.80 8.15 -2.82
C ASN A 241 21.00 7.03 -3.87
N LYS A 242 21.72 5.96 -3.52
CA LYS A 242 21.88 4.83 -4.44
C LYS A 242 20.58 4.04 -4.59
N VAL A 243 20.35 3.55 -5.79
CA VAL A 243 19.22 2.69 -6.09
C VAL A 243 19.31 1.38 -5.30
N VAL A 244 18.23 1.05 -4.62
CA VAL A 244 18.08 -0.21 -3.90
C VAL A 244 17.77 -1.31 -4.92
N ARG A 245 18.77 -2.15 -5.19
CA ARG A 245 18.68 -3.23 -6.18
C ARG A 245 18.39 -4.59 -5.58
N ASN A 246 18.65 -4.76 -4.28
CA ASN A 246 18.42 -6.01 -3.57
C ASN A 246 16.99 -6.08 -3.05
N TRP A 247 16.29 -7.18 -3.34
CA TRP A 247 14.90 -7.37 -2.96
C TRP A 247 14.66 -7.41 -1.44
N THR A 248 15.61 -7.97 -0.65
CA THR A 248 15.47 -8.00 0.82
C THR A 248 15.54 -6.60 1.39
N THR A 249 16.50 -5.80 0.92
CA THR A 249 16.62 -4.39 1.32
C THR A 249 15.38 -3.59 0.92
N PHE A 250 14.82 -3.84 -0.26
CA PHE A 250 13.57 -3.19 -0.68
C PHE A 250 12.39 -3.63 0.20
N ALA A 251 12.29 -4.92 0.53
CA ALA A 251 11.26 -5.42 1.43
C ALA A 251 11.33 -4.75 2.80
N ASP A 252 12.52 -4.59 3.37
CA ASP A 252 12.73 -3.91 4.65
C ASP A 252 12.43 -2.42 4.60
N MET A 253 12.79 -1.74 3.51
CA MET A 253 12.67 -0.29 3.40
C MET A 253 11.30 0.18 2.90
N PHE A 254 10.67 -0.57 2.00
CA PHE A 254 9.44 -0.15 1.32
C PHE A 254 8.22 -0.99 1.72
N LEU A 255 8.36 -2.33 1.81
CA LEU A 255 7.26 -3.23 2.10
C LEU A 255 7.07 -3.48 3.61
N SER A 256 7.96 -2.97 4.46
CA SER A 256 7.81 -3.07 5.92
C SER A 256 6.64 -2.22 6.44
N ILE A 257 6.13 -2.59 7.59
CA ILE A 257 5.13 -1.81 8.32
C ILE A 257 5.88 -0.87 9.29
N PRO A 258 5.64 0.45 9.27
CA PRO A 258 4.50 1.15 8.66
C PRO A 258 4.72 1.68 7.22
N MET A 259 5.92 1.51 6.61
CA MET A 259 6.24 2.18 5.35
C MET A 259 5.29 1.80 4.21
N ALA A 260 4.99 0.52 4.03
CA ALA A 260 4.05 0.08 2.98
C ALA A 260 2.67 0.76 3.12
N HIS A 261 2.16 0.89 4.34
CA HIS A 261 0.91 1.59 4.61
C HIS A 261 1.04 3.09 4.33
N GLN A 262 2.14 3.73 4.75
CA GLN A 262 2.40 5.15 4.46
C GLN A 262 2.51 5.41 2.95
N MET A 263 3.17 4.54 2.20
CA MET A 263 3.31 4.67 0.75
C MET A 263 1.95 4.61 0.04
N SER A 264 1.07 3.72 0.48
CA SER A 264 -0.25 3.54 -0.13
C SER A 264 -1.30 4.57 0.31
N THR A 265 -0.99 5.42 1.28
CA THR A 265 -1.92 6.43 1.83
C THR A 265 -1.27 7.82 1.89
N LEU A 266 -0.32 8.04 2.81
CA LEU A 266 0.28 9.36 3.04
C LEU A 266 1.12 9.86 1.85
N PHE A 267 1.83 8.94 1.19
CA PHE A 267 2.71 9.27 0.05
C PHE A 267 2.08 8.97 -1.31
N THR A 268 0.77 8.75 -1.33
CA THR A 268 -0.05 8.70 -2.53
C THR A 268 -0.79 10.04 -2.72
N ILE A 269 -0.99 10.45 -3.95
CA ILE A 269 -1.60 11.73 -4.32
C ILE A 269 -2.77 11.46 -5.25
N LEU A 270 -3.91 12.00 -4.89
CA LEU A 270 -5.11 12.03 -5.73
C LEU A 270 -5.06 13.30 -6.62
N ASP A 271 -4.59 13.14 -7.84
CA ASP A 271 -4.58 14.25 -8.80
C ASP A 271 -5.96 14.37 -9.47
N GLY A 272 -6.73 15.34 -9.00
CA GLY A 272 -8.09 15.63 -9.48
C GLY A 272 -8.15 16.54 -10.71
N THR A 273 -7.05 16.70 -11.46
CA THR A 273 -7.04 17.52 -12.67
C THR A 273 -8.16 17.10 -13.61
N LYS A 274 -9.00 18.06 -14.02
CA LYS A 274 -10.16 17.82 -14.88
C LYS A 274 -9.79 17.02 -16.12
N ASN A 275 -10.53 15.94 -16.38
CA ASN A 275 -10.32 14.98 -17.47
C ASN A 275 -9.00 14.17 -17.42
N LYS A 276 -8.26 14.23 -16.30
CA LYS A 276 -7.00 13.49 -16.09
C LYS A 276 -6.87 13.02 -14.64
N GLN A 277 -7.98 12.60 -14.05
CA GLN A 277 -7.99 12.09 -12.70
C GLN A 277 -7.10 10.86 -12.60
N MET A 278 -6.08 10.91 -11.75
CA MET A 278 -5.14 9.82 -11.61
C MET A 278 -4.58 9.71 -10.19
N LEU A 279 -4.19 8.51 -9.85
CA LEU A 279 -3.41 8.23 -8.67
C LEU A 279 -1.92 8.43 -8.99
N LYS A 280 -1.18 9.05 -8.08
CA LYS A 280 0.28 9.19 -8.18
C LYS A 280 0.92 8.72 -6.89
N VAL A 281 2.09 8.13 -6.98
CA VAL A 281 2.93 7.78 -5.81
C VAL A 281 4.18 8.62 -5.80
N MET A 282 4.60 9.06 -4.61
CA MET A 282 5.78 9.90 -4.44
C MET A 282 7.07 9.13 -4.76
N ARG A 283 8.05 9.85 -5.30
CA ARG A 283 9.41 9.36 -5.51
C ARG A 283 10.18 9.31 -4.19
N PRO A 284 11.23 8.47 -4.06
CA PRO A 284 11.96 8.28 -2.80
C PRO A 284 12.42 9.59 -2.16
N TYR A 285 13.08 10.47 -2.92
CA TYR A 285 13.59 11.74 -2.40
C TYR A 285 12.47 12.68 -1.92
N GLN A 286 11.28 12.63 -2.52
CA GLN A 286 10.12 13.40 -2.07
C GLN A 286 9.62 12.87 -0.72
N VAL A 287 9.54 11.54 -0.56
CA VAL A 287 9.18 10.90 0.71
C VAL A 287 10.15 11.29 1.81
N TYR A 288 11.45 11.22 1.54
CA TYR A 288 12.48 11.58 2.52
C TYR A 288 12.44 13.06 2.88
N ALA A 289 12.27 13.94 1.89
CA ALA A 289 12.12 15.37 2.13
C ALA A 289 10.89 15.68 3.01
N THR A 290 9.74 15.07 2.69
CA THR A 290 8.52 15.21 3.51
C THR A 290 8.74 14.73 4.94
N LYS A 291 9.33 13.54 5.13
CA LYS A 291 9.65 13.01 6.46
C LYS A 291 10.61 13.92 7.23
N ALA A 292 11.64 14.44 6.58
CA ALA A 292 12.60 15.35 7.21
C ALA A 292 11.91 16.63 7.69
N VAL A 293 11.10 17.27 6.85
CA VAL A 293 10.36 18.48 7.23
C VAL A 293 9.41 18.22 8.40
N LEU A 294 8.62 17.13 8.33
CA LEU A 294 7.68 16.79 9.41
C LEU A 294 8.39 16.46 10.73
N ASN A 295 9.57 15.84 10.68
CA ASN A 295 10.36 15.55 11.87
C ASN A 295 10.93 16.83 12.49
N GLU A 296 11.43 17.77 11.68
CA GLU A 296 11.91 19.05 12.20
C GLU A 296 10.78 19.90 12.78
N LEU A 297 9.61 19.93 12.14
CA LEU A 297 8.44 20.62 12.66
C LEU A 297 7.99 20.06 14.03
N LYS A 298 8.06 18.74 14.22
CA LYS A 298 7.72 18.11 15.52
C LYS A 298 8.74 18.43 16.62
N ARG A 299 9.98 18.75 16.24
CA ARG A 299 11.06 19.09 17.20
C ARG A 299 11.16 20.60 17.44
N ALA A 300 10.55 21.41 16.57
CA ALA A 300 10.64 22.85 16.65
C ALA A 300 9.95 23.37 17.90
N ASP A 301 10.69 24.15 18.70
CA ASP A 301 10.13 24.96 19.76
C ASP A 301 9.94 26.39 19.21
N PHE A 302 8.72 26.73 18.89
CA PHE A 302 8.37 28.03 18.28
C PHE A 302 8.46 29.20 19.27
N ASP A 303 8.61 28.94 20.55
CA ASP A 303 8.79 29.97 21.60
C ASP A 303 10.26 30.39 21.72
N LEU A 304 11.18 29.64 21.11
CA LEU A 304 12.61 29.99 21.12
C LEU A 304 12.96 30.98 20.00
N PRO A 305 13.79 32.02 20.28
CA PRO A 305 14.16 33.03 19.29
C PRO A 305 15.04 32.48 18.15
N ILE A 306 15.56 31.26 18.27
CA ILE A 306 16.42 30.60 17.27
C ILE A 306 15.84 29.25 16.90
N ASN A 307 14.77 29.25 16.10
CA ASN A 307 14.28 28.04 15.47
C ASN A 307 15.04 27.80 14.16
N LYS A 308 15.89 26.78 14.13
CA LYS A 308 16.59 26.32 12.92
C LYS A 308 15.78 25.24 12.24
N LEU A 309 14.76 25.61 11.47
CA LEU A 309 13.91 24.65 10.77
C LEU A 309 14.62 23.98 9.60
N GLY A 310 15.46 24.67 8.87
CA GLY A 310 16.20 24.12 7.73
C GLY A 310 15.54 24.45 6.38
N TYR A 311 16.04 23.82 5.33
CA TYR A 311 15.57 24.00 3.96
C TYR A 311 15.69 22.69 3.18
N VAL A 312 14.85 22.56 2.14
CA VAL A 312 14.93 21.45 1.18
C VAL A 312 15.30 22.01 -0.18
N TRP A 313 16.43 21.53 -0.72
CA TRP A 313 16.88 21.93 -2.04
C TRP A 313 16.29 21.02 -3.11
N HIS A 314 15.48 21.60 -3.98
CA HIS A 314 14.87 20.91 -5.12
C HIS A 314 15.29 21.53 -6.44
N THR A 315 15.65 20.72 -7.42
CA THR A 315 15.85 21.17 -8.80
C THR A 315 14.51 21.49 -9.48
N THR A 316 14.55 22.23 -10.59
CA THR A 316 13.36 22.49 -11.42
C THR A 316 12.79 21.15 -11.94
N GLY A 317 11.47 20.99 -11.90
CA GLY A 317 10.80 19.76 -12.35
C GLY A 317 10.84 18.56 -11.38
N SER A 318 11.51 18.68 -10.22
CA SER A 318 11.60 17.58 -9.23
C SER A 318 10.33 17.38 -8.38
N GLY A 319 9.26 18.14 -8.63
CA GLY A 319 7.99 17.99 -7.91
C GLY A 319 7.96 18.70 -6.54
N LYS A 320 8.56 19.89 -6.43
CA LYS A 320 8.49 20.75 -5.24
C LYS A 320 7.06 20.91 -4.71
N THR A 321 6.11 21.17 -5.61
CA THR A 321 4.70 21.36 -5.27
C THR A 321 4.11 20.14 -4.55
N ILE A 322 4.46 18.93 -5.00
CA ILE A 322 4.00 17.68 -4.38
C ILE A 322 4.58 17.54 -2.97
N THR A 323 5.88 17.79 -2.80
CA THR A 323 6.54 17.73 -1.49
C THR A 323 5.91 18.74 -0.53
N SER A 324 5.76 20.01 -0.96
CA SER A 324 5.14 21.06 -0.16
C SER A 324 3.69 20.73 0.24
N PHE A 325 2.88 20.24 -0.71
CA PHE A 325 1.50 19.81 -0.45
C PHE A 325 1.42 18.70 0.61
N LYS A 326 2.35 17.75 0.59
CA LYS A 326 2.35 16.63 1.55
C LYS A 326 2.98 16.98 2.92
N THR A 327 3.61 18.14 3.04
CA THR A 327 4.15 18.66 4.31
C THR A 327 3.21 19.65 5.01
N ALA A 328 2.25 20.21 4.28
CA ALA A 328 1.22 21.11 4.81
C ALA A 328 0.06 20.34 5.44
#